data_d52513648dd8eb1f0a46bb5b3deaad0c
#
_entry.id   d52513648dd8eb1f0a46bb5b3deaad0c
#
_cell.length_a   1.000
_cell.length_b   1.000
_cell.length_c   1.000
_cell.angle_alpha   90.00
_cell.angle_beta   90.00
_cell.angle_gamma   90.00
#
_symmetry.space_group_name_H-M   'P 1'
#
loop_
_entity.id
_entity.type
_entity.pdbx_description
1 polymer ?
#
loop_
_entity_poly.entity_id
_entity_poly.type
_entity_poly.pdbx_seq_one_letter_code
_entity_poly.pdbx_strand_id
1 'polypeptide(L)'
;MIDELKEHISEVEQFSANDLEAVENFRIKYLGKKGVLNHYFAAFKSIPPEQKKEFGQTINLLKTKATDQVNALKNKLESQDTRAQKYGDLTRPAESMLLGTRHPISIVKNQIIDIFSRIGFNVSEGPEIEDDWHNFTALNLPEHHPARDMQDTFFIQTNPDILLRTHTSSVQVRYMEKNKPPIRTISPGRVYRNEAISARSHCFFHQVEGLYIDRNVSFADLKQTLQFFTQELFGKSKIRLRPSYFPFTEPSAEVDVYWGLETETDYRMTKGTGWLEIMGCGMVDPNVLDNCGIDSKEYSGFAFGMGIDRIALLLHQISDIRLLSENDVRFLEQFKSAL
;
A
#
# COMPACT_ATOMS: atom_id res chain seq x y z
N MET A 1 55.24 -55.29 23.30
CA MET A 1 54.96 -54.68 21.95
C MET A 1 53.49 -54.74 21.53
N ILE A 2 52.79 -55.91 21.54
CA ILE A 2 51.35 -55.94 21.22
C ILE A 2 50.55 -55.23 22.30
N ASP A 3 50.85 -55.37 23.54
CA ASP A 3 50.17 -54.74 24.66
C ASP A 3 50.35 -53.21 24.63
N GLU A 4 51.54 -52.72 24.30
CA GLU A 4 51.82 -51.28 24.10
C GLU A 4 51.00 -50.68 22.92
N LEU A 5 50.83 -51.48 21.83
CA LEU A 5 49.98 -51.09 20.72
C LEU A 5 48.51 -50.98 21.17
N LYS A 6 48.03 -51.82 22.05
CA LYS A 6 46.68 -51.77 22.60
C LYS A 6 46.54 -50.58 23.53
N GLU A 7 47.53 -50.19 24.29
CA GLU A 7 47.58 -48.99 25.10
C GLU A 7 47.49 -47.75 24.20
N HIS A 8 48.25 -47.70 23.12
CA HIS A 8 48.17 -46.61 22.15
C HIS A 8 46.77 -46.51 21.45
N ILE A 9 46.10 -47.63 21.19
CA ILE A 9 44.77 -47.66 20.66
C ILE A 9 43.79 -47.00 21.67
N SER A 10 43.92 -47.36 22.96
CA SER A 10 43.10 -46.76 24.00
C SER A 10 43.36 -45.26 24.17
N GLU A 11 44.63 -44.81 24.10
CA GLU A 11 45.01 -43.40 24.11
C GLU A 11 44.42 -42.62 22.94
N VAL A 12 44.40 -43.22 21.75
CA VAL A 12 43.80 -42.63 20.55
C VAL A 12 42.29 -42.47 20.71
N GLU A 13 41.59 -43.49 21.27
CA GLU A 13 40.17 -43.47 21.47
C GLU A 13 39.72 -42.44 22.50
N GLN A 14 40.53 -42.21 23.54
CA GLN A 14 40.24 -41.26 24.61
C GLN A 14 40.66 -39.81 24.28
N PHE A 15 41.39 -39.60 23.19
CA PHE A 15 41.92 -38.30 22.85
C PHE A 15 40.77 -37.34 22.46
N SER A 16 40.74 -36.17 23.09
CA SER A 16 39.88 -35.03 22.75
C SER A 16 40.69 -33.76 22.66
N ALA A 17 40.30 -32.87 21.78
CA ALA A 17 40.97 -31.58 21.58
C ALA A 17 39.91 -30.46 21.41
N ASN A 18 40.25 -29.27 21.93
CA ASN A 18 39.40 -28.08 21.86
C ASN A 18 39.89 -27.06 20.82
N ASP A 19 41.08 -27.32 20.21
CA ASP A 19 41.67 -26.45 19.19
C ASP A 19 42.35 -27.26 18.11
N LEU A 20 42.56 -26.66 16.92
CA LEU A 20 43.17 -27.28 15.76
C LEU A 20 44.67 -27.59 15.95
N GLU A 21 45.35 -26.81 16.81
CA GLU A 21 46.79 -27.04 17.10
C GLU A 21 47.02 -28.33 17.87
N ALA A 22 46.17 -28.60 18.85
CA ALA A 22 46.22 -29.89 19.60
C ALA A 22 45.89 -31.07 18.67
N VAL A 23 44.95 -30.95 17.72
CA VAL A 23 44.66 -32.00 16.73
C VAL A 23 45.85 -32.22 15.82
N GLU A 24 46.52 -31.18 15.37
CA GLU A 24 47.70 -31.28 14.51
C GLU A 24 48.91 -31.92 15.25
N ASN A 25 49.16 -31.54 16.49
CA ASN A 25 50.18 -32.14 17.33
C ASN A 25 49.93 -33.65 17.55
N PHE A 26 48.67 -34.03 17.79
CA PHE A 26 48.28 -35.45 17.88
C PHE A 26 48.49 -36.18 16.54
N ARG A 27 48.14 -35.59 15.41
CA ARG A 27 48.40 -36.13 14.08
C ARG A 27 49.90 -36.38 13.87
N ILE A 28 50.76 -35.43 14.24
CA ILE A 28 52.21 -35.56 14.12
C ILE A 28 52.73 -36.68 15.01
N LYS A 29 52.24 -36.78 16.27
CA LYS A 29 52.62 -37.82 17.25
C LYS A 29 52.38 -39.23 16.69
N TYR A 30 51.20 -39.48 16.10
CA TYR A 30 50.82 -40.81 15.65
C TYR A 30 51.08 -41.07 14.17
N LEU A 31 50.79 -40.16 13.26
CA LEU A 31 50.78 -40.30 11.80
C LEU A 31 51.98 -39.62 11.13
N GLY A 32 52.81 -38.87 11.88
CA GLY A 32 53.96 -38.14 11.34
C GLY A 32 55.09 -39.05 10.91
N LYS A 33 56.03 -38.53 10.10
CA LYS A 33 57.21 -39.30 9.60
C LYS A 33 58.07 -39.94 10.70
N LYS A 34 58.13 -39.34 11.89
CA LYS A 34 58.81 -39.82 13.08
C LYS A 34 57.84 -40.27 14.17
N GLY A 35 56.58 -40.48 13.82
CA GLY A 35 55.50 -40.77 14.76
C GLY A 35 55.51 -42.27 15.17
N VAL A 36 54.65 -42.52 16.19
CA VAL A 36 54.55 -43.88 16.83
C VAL A 36 54.31 -45.00 15.81
N LEU A 37 53.41 -44.76 14.83
CA LEU A 37 53.12 -45.76 13.79
C LEU A 37 54.32 -46.14 12.96
N ASN A 38 55.17 -45.19 12.58
CA ASN A 38 56.35 -45.50 11.77
C ASN A 38 57.43 -46.29 12.56
N HIS A 39 57.50 -46.04 13.89
CA HIS A 39 58.36 -46.86 14.76
C HIS A 39 57.94 -48.36 14.74
N TYR A 40 56.63 -48.61 14.89
CA TYR A 40 56.08 -49.97 14.85
C TYR A 40 56.15 -50.61 13.46
N PHE A 41 56.01 -49.87 12.39
CA PHE A 41 56.22 -50.37 11.03
C PHE A 41 57.67 -50.76 10.78
N ALA A 42 58.64 -50.04 11.35
CA ALA A 42 60.04 -50.41 11.27
C ALA A 42 60.33 -51.71 12.08
N ALA A 43 59.72 -51.80 13.26
CA ALA A 43 59.91 -53.03 14.13
C ALA A 43 59.22 -54.26 13.56
N PHE A 44 58.23 -54.11 12.65
CA PHE A 44 57.55 -55.24 12.01
C PHE A 44 58.44 -56.21 11.30
N LYS A 45 59.60 -55.74 10.80
CA LYS A 45 60.61 -56.60 10.09
C LYS A 45 61.27 -57.60 11.02
N SER A 46 61.38 -57.32 12.31
CA SER A 46 62.09 -58.12 13.32
C SER A 46 61.16 -59.05 14.11
N ILE A 47 59.87 -59.13 13.83
CA ILE A 47 58.89 -59.94 14.56
C ILE A 47 58.86 -61.39 14.05
N PRO A 48 58.75 -62.40 14.93
CA PRO A 48 58.60 -63.79 14.56
C PRO A 48 57.38 -64.06 13.66
N PRO A 49 57.48 -65.01 12.69
CA PRO A 49 56.39 -65.24 11.71
C PRO A 49 55.02 -65.55 12.32
N GLU A 50 55.00 -66.21 13.48
CA GLU A 50 53.75 -66.57 14.20
C GLU A 50 52.99 -65.40 14.70
N GLN A 51 53.63 -64.30 15.05
CA GLN A 51 52.99 -63.08 15.60
C GLN A 51 52.77 -61.95 14.55
N LYS A 52 53.32 -62.11 13.35
CA LYS A 52 53.28 -61.10 12.30
C LYS A 52 51.86 -60.74 11.89
N LYS A 53 50.97 -61.74 11.84
CA LYS A 53 49.60 -61.53 11.41
C LYS A 53 48.82 -60.64 12.42
N GLU A 54 48.90 -61.00 13.72
CA GLU A 54 48.23 -60.26 14.79
C GLU A 54 48.76 -58.81 14.95
N PHE A 55 50.10 -58.71 14.95
CA PHE A 55 50.81 -57.45 15.06
C PHE A 55 50.47 -56.46 13.89
N GLY A 56 50.45 -57.02 12.65
CA GLY A 56 50.07 -56.25 11.47
C GLY A 56 48.61 -55.76 11.49
N GLN A 57 47.70 -56.60 11.98
CA GLN A 57 46.31 -56.23 12.17
C GLN A 57 46.17 -55.12 13.21
N THR A 58 46.89 -55.20 14.33
CA THR A 58 46.83 -54.20 15.42
C THR A 58 47.43 -52.87 15.00
N ILE A 59 48.57 -52.87 14.22
CA ILE A 59 49.12 -51.60 13.67
C ILE A 59 48.14 -50.98 12.71
N ASN A 60 47.50 -51.73 11.80
CA ASN A 60 46.53 -51.19 10.89
C ASN A 60 45.26 -50.61 11.62
N LEU A 61 44.84 -51.31 12.68
CA LEU A 61 43.79 -50.87 13.53
C LEU A 61 44.10 -49.48 14.20
N LEU A 62 45.34 -49.38 14.77
CA LEU A 62 45.85 -48.15 15.36
C LEU A 62 45.90 -47.04 14.31
N LYS A 63 46.35 -47.28 13.09
CA LYS A 63 46.41 -46.33 11.98
C LYS A 63 45.03 -45.82 11.61
N THR A 64 44.07 -46.74 11.44
CA THR A 64 42.71 -46.39 11.05
C THR A 64 42.07 -45.53 12.15
N LYS A 65 42.12 -45.97 13.41
CA LYS A 65 41.55 -45.22 14.54
C LYS A 65 42.16 -43.83 14.73
N ALA A 66 43.50 -43.72 14.60
CA ALA A 66 44.19 -42.44 14.69
C ALA A 66 43.78 -41.48 13.53
N THR A 67 43.60 -42.01 12.33
CA THR A 67 43.16 -41.22 11.17
C THR A 67 41.72 -40.77 11.34
N ASP A 68 40.83 -41.67 11.75
CA ASP A 68 39.42 -41.37 11.94
C ASP A 68 39.20 -40.33 13.06
N GLN A 69 39.96 -40.47 14.18
CA GLN A 69 39.86 -39.50 15.29
C GLN A 69 40.34 -38.12 14.89
N VAL A 70 41.46 -38.00 14.15
CA VAL A 70 41.94 -36.72 13.62
C VAL A 70 40.90 -36.07 12.70
N ASN A 71 40.33 -36.83 11.76
CA ASN A 71 39.34 -36.32 10.83
C ASN A 71 38.05 -35.90 11.54
N ALA A 72 37.57 -36.70 12.49
CA ALA A 72 36.36 -36.41 13.27
C ALA A 72 36.52 -35.09 14.08
N LEU A 73 37.65 -34.93 14.78
CA LEU A 73 37.91 -33.73 15.57
C LEU A 73 38.12 -32.49 14.69
N LYS A 74 38.82 -32.62 13.56
CA LYS A 74 39.02 -31.54 12.60
C LYS A 74 37.70 -31.05 12.03
N ASN A 75 36.85 -31.96 11.54
CA ASN A 75 35.51 -31.61 11.00
C ASN A 75 34.64 -30.99 12.06
N LYS A 76 34.68 -31.43 13.30
CA LYS A 76 33.93 -30.87 14.41
C LYS A 76 34.31 -29.40 14.72
N LEU A 77 35.63 -29.14 14.77
CA LEU A 77 36.16 -27.80 15.05
C LEU A 77 35.93 -26.84 13.87
N GLU A 78 36.15 -27.28 12.62
CA GLU A 78 35.87 -26.50 11.43
C GLU A 78 34.36 -26.20 11.27
N SER A 79 33.46 -27.12 11.64
CA SER A 79 32.02 -26.88 11.61
C SER A 79 31.52 -25.92 12.70
N GLN A 80 32.24 -25.77 13.80
CA GLN A 80 31.96 -24.77 14.83
C GLN A 80 32.38 -23.36 14.37
N ASP A 81 33.51 -23.24 13.68
CA ASP A 81 34.04 -21.98 13.17
C ASP A 81 33.17 -21.44 12.01
N THR A 82 32.69 -22.32 11.12
CA THR A 82 31.78 -21.95 10.03
C THR A 82 30.40 -21.53 10.53
N ARG A 83 29.94 -22.00 11.70
CA ARG A 83 28.70 -21.52 12.31
C ARG A 83 28.82 -20.12 12.87
N ALA A 84 29.96 -19.76 13.44
CA ALA A 84 30.21 -18.39 13.94
C ALA A 84 30.32 -17.34 12.81
N GLN A 85 30.81 -17.74 11.63
CA GLN A 85 30.91 -16.84 10.46
C GLN A 85 29.61 -16.68 9.68
N LYS A 86 28.62 -17.56 9.86
CA LYS A 86 27.38 -17.57 9.08
C LYS A 86 26.34 -16.55 9.56
N TYR A 87 26.45 -16.08 10.77
CA TYR A 87 25.62 -15.03 11.33
C TYR A 87 26.54 -13.84 11.60
N GLY A 88 26.36 -12.76 10.83
CA GLY A 88 27.05 -11.51 11.10
C GLY A 88 26.84 -11.06 12.56
N ASP A 89 27.45 -9.97 12.94
CA ASP A 89 27.30 -9.41 14.28
C ASP A 89 25.82 -9.08 14.57
N LEU A 90 25.17 -9.98 15.32
CA LEU A 90 23.76 -9.85 15.71
C LEU A 90 23.52 -8.73 16.74
N THR A 91 24.57 -8.10 17.25
CA THR A 91 24.46 -6.94 18.14
C THR A 91 24.34 -5.61 17.38
N ARG A 92 24.61 -5.63 16.07
CA ARG A 92 24.38 -4.46 15.21
C ARG A 92 22.89 -4.14 15.15
N PRO A 93 22.52 -2.85 15.30
CA PRO A 93 21.12 -2.46 15.08
C PRO A 93 20.69 -2.85 13.67
N ALA A 94 19.52 -3.47 13.57
CA ALA A 94 18.93 -3.77 12.27
C ALA A 94 18.74 -2.47 11.48
N GLU A 95 18.96 -2.52 10.17
CA GLU A 95 18.54 -1.43 9.30
C GLU A 95 17.03 -1.26 9.45
N SER A 96 16.59 -0.05 9.80
CA SER A 96 15.17 0.23 9.91
C SER A 96 14.53 0.06 8.53
N MET A 97 13.58 -0.87 8.40
CA MET A 97 12.74 -0.91 7.23
C MET A 97 11.97 0.40 7.14
N LEU A 98 12.22 1.17 6.08
CA LEU A 98 11.44 2.35 5.77
C LEU A 98 10.03 1.87 5.40
N LEU A 99 9.08 2.04 6.31
CA LEU A 99 7.68 1.82 6.01
C LEU A 99 7.24 2.90 5.01
N GLY A 100 6.55 2.46 3.96
CA GLY A 100 5.90 3.36 3.03
C GLY A 100 4.79 4.16 3.71
N THR A 101 4.21 5.11 2.99
CA THR A 101 3.06 5.90 3.45
C THR A 101 1.96 5.87 2.39
N ARG A 102 0.73 6.12 2.81
CA ARG A 102 -0.37 6.36 1.88
C ARG A 102 -0.40 7.83 1.50
N HIS A 103 -0.63 8.09 0.22
CA HIS A 103 -0.82 9.47 -0.26
C HIS A 103 -2.06 10.11 0.40
N PRO A 104 -2.04 11.40 0.82
CA PRO A 104 -3.17 12.05 1.49
C PRO A 104 -4.49 11.97 0.70
N ILE A 105 -4.46 12.08 -0.63
CA ILE A 105 -5.64 11.83 -1.49
C ILE A 105 -6.22 10.42 -1.27
N SER A 106 -5.36 9.40 -1.20
CA SER A 106 -5.80 8.01 -0.98
C SER A 106 -6.38 7.81 0.42
N ILE A 107 -5.82 8.48 1.43
CA ILE A 107 -6.32 8.44 2.80
C ILE A 107 -7.74 8.99 2.84
N VAL A 108 -7.94 10.21 2.32
CA VAL A 108 -9.24 10.89 2.32
C VAL A 108 -10.25 10.15 1.44
N LYS A 109 -9.83 9.67 0.26
CA LYS A 109 -10.69 8.85 -0.61
C LYS A 109 -11.21 7.62 0.12
N ASN A 110 -10.34 6.90 0.81
CA ASN A 110 -10.74 5.68 1.52
C ASN A 110 -11.67 5.99 2.70
N GLN A 111 -11.44 7.08 3.43
CA GLN A 111 -12.36 7.55 4.49
C GLN A 111 -13.75 7.85 3.93
N ILE A 112 -13.83 8.57 2.80
CA ILE A 112 -15.11 8.88 2.13
C ILE A 112 -15.82 7.58 1.70
N ILE A 113 -15.10 6.66 1.07
CA ILE A 113 -15.64 5.35 0.66
C ILE A 113 -16.17 4.57 1.87
N ASP A 114 -15.42 4.52 2.96
CA ASP A 114 -15.84 3.81 4.18
C ASP A 114 -17.13 4.40 4.76
N ILE A 115 -17.20 5.73 4.88
CA ILE A 115 -18.39 6.41 5.41
C ILE A 115 -19.64 6.07 4.58
N PHE A 116 -19.57 6.18 3.26
CA PHE A 116 -20.71 5.91 2.39
C PHE A 116 -21.03 4.41 2.29
N SER A 117 -20.04 3.52 2.35
CA SER A 117 -20.26 2.08 2.36
C SER A 117 -21.06 1.63 3.59
N ARG A 118 -20.85 2.25 4.76
CA ARG A 118 -21.61 1.97 5.98
C ARG A 118 -23.10 2.32 5.88
N ILE A 119 -23.48 3.19 4.97
CA ILE A 119 -24.89 3.54 4.70
C ILE A 119 -25.40 2.93 3.38
N GLY A 120 -24.69 1.93 2.85
CA GLY A 120 -25.14 1.08 1.76
C GLY A 120 -24.86 1.61 0.36
N PHE A 121 -23.92 2.56 0.19
CA PHE A 121 -23.45 2.94 -1.14
C PHE A 121 -22.38 1.98 -1.65
N ASN A 122 -22.49 1.55 -2.89
CA ASN A 122 -21.47 0.81 -3.61
C ASN A 122 -20.50 1.77 -4.32
N VAL A 123 -19.30 1.30 -4.64
CA VAL A 123 -18.37 2.07 -5.47
C VAL A 123 -18.56 1.68 -6.93
N SER A 124 -18.69 2.67 -7.80
CA SER A 124 -18.71 2.51 -9.26
C SER A 124 -17.53 3.24 -9.90
N GLU A 125 -16.92 2.64 -10.90
CA GLU A 125 -15.79 3.19 -11.65
C GLU A 125 -16.15 3.27 -13.14
N GLY A 126 -15.51 4.21 -13.83
CA GLY A 126 -15.68 4.41 -15.27
C GLY A 126 -14.45 5.01 -15.92
N PRO A 127 -14.43 5.12 -17.24
CA PRO A 127 -13.29 5.62 -18.00
C PRO A 127 -13.03 7.11 -17.72
N GLU A 128 -11.75 7.52 -17.84
CA GLU A 128 -11.34 8.93 -17.79
C GLU A 128 -11.53 9.63 -19.16
N ILE A 129 -11.51 8.85 -20.24
CA ILE A 129 -11.80 9.33 -21.60
C ILE A 129 -13.27 9.05 -21.87
N GLU A 130 -14.02 10.10 -22.19
CA GLU A 130 -15.47 10.08 -22.34
C GLU A 130 -15.91 10.67 -23.68
N ASP A 131 -17.11 10.32 -24.08
CA ASP A 131 -17.83 10.98 -25.17
C ASP A 131 -18.71 12.14 -24.66
N ASP A 132 -19.22 12.93 -25.57
CA ASP A 132 -20.11 14.05 -25.28
C ASP A 132 -21.39 13.60 -24.57
N TRP A 133 -21.96 12.46 -24.98
CA TRP A 133 -23.20 11.96 -24.40
C TRP A 133 -23.11 11.79 -22.89
N HIS A 134 -22.13 11.00 -22.45
CA HIS A 134 -21.99 10.67 -21.03
C HIS A 134 -21.48 11.83 -20.19
N ASN A 135 -20.64 12.72 -20.76
CA ASN A 135 -20.08 13.83 -20.01
C ASN A 135 -20.98 15.07 -19.97
N PHE A 136 -21.88 15.26 -20.97
CA PHE A 136 -22.66 16.46 -21.07
C PHE A 136 -24.15 16.23 -21.40
N THR A 137 -24.46 15.62 -22.54
CA THR A 137 -25.83 15.60 -23.07
C THR A 137 -26.78 14.84 -22.16
N ALA A 138 -26.42 13.66 -21.65
CA ALA A 138 -27.26 12.88 -20.73
C ALA A 138 -27.48 13.61 -19.39
N LEU A 139 -26.56 14.51 -19.02
CA LEU A 139 -26.60 15.31 -17.79
C LEU A 139 -27.32 16.67 -17.98
N ASN A 140 -28.14 16.78 -19.02
CA ASN A 140 -28.94 17.98 -19.28
C ASN A 140 -28.10 19.27 -19.51
N LEU A 141 -26.83 19.13 -19.96
CA LEU A 141 -26.02 20.27 -20.38
C LEU A 141 -26.32 20.58 -21.85
N PRO A 142 -26.86 21.77 -22.15
CA PRO A 142 -27.19 22.15 -23.53
C PRO A 142 -25.94 22.35 -24.38
N GLU A 143 -26.09 22.24 -25.71
CA GLU A 143 -24.96 22.27 -26.69
C GLU A 143 -24.10 23.55 -26.54
N HIS A 144 -24.70 24.68 -26.18
CA HIS A 144 -24.01 25.97 -26.03
C HIS A 144 -23.63 26.30 -24.57
N HIS A 145 -23.59 25.31 -23.68
CA HIS A 145 -23.22 25.56 -22.28
C HIS A 145 -21.70 25.85 -22.18
N PRO A 146 -21.29 26.89 -21.42
CA PRO A 146 -19.88 27.26 -21.29
C PRO A 146 -18.93 26.12 -20.89
N ALA A 147 -19.39 25.17 -20.06
CA ALA A 147 -18.60 24.01 -19.66
C ALA A 147 -18.17 23.09 -20.83
N ARG A 148 -18.80 23.22 -21.99
CA ARG A 148 -18.42 22.53 -23.24
C ARG A 148 -17.36 23.29 -24.05
N ASP A 149 -16.97 24.48 -23.60
CA ASP A 149 -15.95 25.26 -24.29
C ASP A 149 -14.57 24.58 -24.15
N MET A 150 -13.78 24.66 -25.21
CA MET A 150 -12.38 24.20 -25.23
C MET A 150 -11.50 24.92 -24.21
N GLN A 151 -11.95 26.04 -23.68
CA GLN A 151 -11.25 26.76 -22.60
C GLN A 151 -11.36 26.04 -21.27
N ASP A 152 -12.44 25.27 -21.04
CA ASP A 152 -12.68 24.58 -19.77
C ASP A 152 -12.54 23.06 -19.87
N THR A 153 -12.50 22.48 -21.09
CA THR A 153 -12.48 21.04 -21.34
C THR A 153 -11.31 20.64 -22.21
N PHE A 154 -10.63 19.54 -21.86
CA PHE A 154 -9.61 18.93 -22.71
C PHE A 154 -10.25 17.97 -23.69
N PHE A 155 -10.35 18.37 -24.96
CA PHE A 155 -10.76 17.50 -26.05
C PHE A 155 -9.57 16.71 -26.60
N ILE A 156 -9.74 15.39 -26.78
CA ILE A 156 -8.78 14.50 -27.43
C ILE A 156 -9.06 14.47 -28.95
N GLN A 157 -10.35 14.50 -29.30
CA GLN A 157 -10.81 14.47 -30.67
C GLN A 157 -12.10 15.30 -30.79
N THR A 158 -12.28 15.94 -31.94
CA THR A 158 -13.54 16.58 -32.33
C THR A 158 -14.12 15.82 -33.54
N ASN A 159 -15.47 15.68 -33.60
CA ASN A 159 -16.19 14.91 -34.61
C ASN A 159 -15.78 13.39 -34.71
N PRO A 160 -16.32 12.49 -33.84
CA PRO A 160 -17.13 12.80 -32.67
C PRO A 160 -16.30 13.40 -31.54
N ASP A 161 -16.94 14.14 -30.63
CA ASP A 161 -16.25 14.74 -29.49
C ASP A 161 -15.88 13.68 -28.45
N ILE A 162 -14.59 13.49 -28.29
CA ILE A 162 -13.95 12.64 -27.27
C ILE A 162 -13.09 13.53 -26.38
N LEU A 163 -13.27 13.42 -25.08
CA LEU A 163 -12.70 14.36 -24.12
C LEU A 163 -12.21 13.67 -22.83
N LEU A 164 -11.43 14.37 -22.05
CA LEU A 164 -11.15 13.96 -20.66
C LEU A 164 -12.31 14.44 -19.79
N ARG A 165 -12.90 13.53 -19.00
CA ARG A 165 -14.08 13.83 -18.17
C ARG A 165 -13.83 15.00 -17.23
N THR A 166 -14.78 15.93 -17.17
CA THR A 166 -14.72 17.14 -16.34
C THR A 166 -15.27 16.94 -14.94
N HIS A 167 -15.97 15.83 -14.71
CA HIS A 167 -16.58 15.40 -13.45
C HIS A 167 -16.78 13.86 -13.49
N THR A 168 -17.12 13.26 -12.38
CA THR A 168 -17.39 11.82 -12.30
C THR A 168 -18.87 11.46 -12.52
N SER A 169 -19.72 12.45 -12.84
CA SER A 169 -21.15 12.23 -13.18
C SER A 169 -21.31 11.35 -14.41
N SER A 170 -20.35 11.33 -15.33
CA SER A 170 -20.33 10.41 -16.48
C SER A 170 -20.39 8.94 -16.07
N VAL A 171 -19.77 8.60 -14.92
CA VAL A 171 -19.85 7.25 -14.35
C VAL A 171 -21.27 6.97 -13.86
N GLN A 172 -21.95 7.97 -13.30
CA GLN A 172 -23.35 7.83 -12.86
C GLN A 172 -24.27 7.57 -14.05
N VAL A 173 -24.09 8.26 -15.18
CA VAL A 173 -24.83 8.00 -16.42
C VAL A 173 -24.63 6.56 -16.87
N ARG A 174 -23.39 6.11 -16.99
CA ARG A 174 -23.06 4.72 -17.37
C ARG A 174 -23.63 3.68 -16.41
N TYR A 175 -23.73 4.03 -15.13
CA TYR A 175 -24.30 3.15 -14.12
C TYR A 175 -25.83 3.07 -14.25
N MET A 176 -26.52 4.21 -14.47
CA MET A 176 -27.96 4.27 -14.69
C MET A 176 -28.39 3.52 -15.96
N GLU A 177 -27.64 3.62 -17.06
CA GLU A 177 -27.94 2.89 -18.30
C GLU A 177 -27.91 1.37 -18.15
N LYS A 178 -27.08 0.87 -17.21
CA LYS A 178 -26.86 -0.57 -17.02
C LYS A 178 -27.65 -1.17 -15.86
N ASN A 179 -28.13 -0.35 -14.94
CA ASN A 179 -28.76 -0.79 -13.69
C ASN A 179 -30.12 -0.14 -13.50
N LYS A 180 -31.04 -0.89 -12.93
CA LYS A 180 -32.36 -0.39 -12.55
C LYS A 180 -32.38 0.04 -11.08
N PRO A 181 -33.20 1.03 -10.73
CA PRO A 181 -33.41 1.37 -9.30
C PRO A 181 -33.88 0.16 -8.48
N PRO A 182 -33.53 0.09 -7.17
CA PRO A 182 -32.84 1.13 -6.43
C PRO A 182 -31.34 1.22 -6.75
N ILE A 183 -30.84 2.44 -6.95
CA ILE A 183 -29.42 2.74 -7.21
C ILE A 183 -28.87 3.49 -6.01
N ARG A 184 -27.73 3.06 -5.49
CA ARG A 184 -27.01 3.74 -4.42
C ARG A 184 -25.52 3.55 -4.64
N THR A 185 -24.86 4.55 -5.21
CA THR A 185 -23.47 4.46 -5.63
C THR A 185 -22.69 5.73 -5.42
N ILE A 186 -21.39 5.61 -5.17
CA ILE A 186 -20.42 6.70 -5.23
C ILE A 186 -19.40 6.41 -6.30
N SER A 187 -18.94 7.46 -6.99
CA SER A 187 -18.00 7.38 -8.12
C SER A 187 -16.75 8.20 -7.82
N PRO A 188 -15.74 7.63 -7.14
CA PRO A 188 -14.47 8.31 -6.94
C PRO A 188 -13.62 8.23 -8.21
N GLY A 189 -13.01 9.35 -8.60
CA GLY A 189 -12.15 9.35 -9.78
C GLY A 189 -11.40 10.64 -10.00
N ARG A 190 -10.44 10.60 -10.91
CA ARG A 190 -9.73 11.76 -11.41
C ARG A 190 -10.58 12.46 -12.46
N VAL A 191 -10.54 13.78 -12.45
CA VAL A 191 -11.26 14.64 -13.39
C VAL A 191 -10.32 15.75 -13.90
N TYR A 192 -10.67 16.37 -15.01
CA TYR A 192 -9.78 17.24 -15.76
C TYR A 192 -10.48 18.54 -16.12
N ARG A 193 -9.81 19.66 -15.93
CA ARG A 193 -10.27 20.98 -16.34
C ARG A 193 -9.12 21.78 -16.92
N ASN A 194 -9.37 22.45 -18.03
CA ASN A 194 -8.34 23.25 -18.70
C ASN A 194 -8.12 24.58 -17.98
N GLU A 195 -7.67 24.49 -16.73
CA GLU A 195 -7.39 25.65 -15.87
C GLU A 195 -5.91 25.87 -15.69
N ALA A 196 -5.50 27.12 -15.49
CA ALA A 196 -4.14 27.46 -15.14
C ALA A 196 -3.76 26.90 -13.75
N ILE A 197 -2.60 26.22 -13.68
CA ILE A 197 -2.11 25.65 -12.42
C ILE A 197 -1.71 26.77 -11.47
N SER A 198 -2.21 26.72 -10.24
CA SER A 198 -1.92 27.66 -9.17
C SER A 198 -1.90 26.96 -7.80
N ALA A 199 -1.67 27.70 -6.73
CA ALA A 199 -1.77 27.13 -5.38
C ALA A 199 -3.20 26.66 -5.01
N ARG A 200 -4.22 27.01 -5.79
CA ARG A 200 -5.64 26.74 -5.51
C ARG A 200 -6.35 25.93 -6.60
N SER A 201 -5.76 25.78 -7.77
CA SER A 201 -6.32 25.06 -8.92
C SER A 201 -5.25 24.23 -9.61
N HIS A 202 -5.67 23.11 -10.19
CA HIS A 202 -4.82 22.23 -10.98
C HIS A 202 -5.61 21.73 -12.21
N CYS A 203 -4.93 21.42 -13.29
CA CYS A 203 -5.56 20.92 -14.52
C CYS A 203 -6.17 19.52 -14.37
N PHE A 204 -5.85 18.80 -13.31
CA PHE A 204 -6.55 17.59 -12.85
C PHE A 204 -6.68 17.61 -11.34
N PHE A 205 -7.72 16.98 -10.83
CA PHE A 205 -7.96 16.78 -9.41
C PHE A 205 -8.84 15.54 -9.20
N HIS A 206 -9.12 15.18 -7.96
CA HIS A 206 -9.91 14.01 -7.64
C HIS A 206 -11.26 14.41 -7.07
N GLN A 207 -12.29 13.73 -7.53
CA GLN A 207 -13.67 13.97 -7.14
C GLN A 207 -14.31 12.67 -6.65
N VAL A 208 -15.26 12.78 -5.74
CA VAL A 208 -16.25 11.74 -5.45
C VAL A 208 -17.62 12.33 -5.69
N GLU A 209 -18.42 11.67 -6.50
CA GLU A 209 -19.82 11.99 -6.67
C GLU A 209 -20.69 10.82 -6.22
N GLY A 210 -21.81 11.12 -5.59
CA GLY A 210 -22.77 10.13 -5.12
C GLY A 210 -24.11 10.28 -5.83
N LEU A 211 -24.77 9.15 -6.05
CA LEU A 211 -26.08 9.04 -6.66
C LEU A 211 -26.94 8.08 -5.85
N TYR A 212 -28.13 8.52 -5.48
CA TYR A 212 -29.16 7.66 -4.91
C TYR A 212 -30.48 7.86 -5.67
N ILE A 213 -31.02 6.77 -6.22
CA ILE A 213 -32.30 6.74 -6.94
C ILE A 213 -33.16 5.63 -6.37
N ASP A 214 -34.38 5.97 -5.96
CA ASP A 214 -35.37 5.03 -5.49
C ASP A 214 -36.77 5.65 -5.62
N ARG A 215 -37.80 4.94 -5.17
CA ARG A 215 -39.15 5.52 -5.08
C ARG A 215 -39.24 6.49 -3.92
N ASN A 216 -39.89 7.65 -4.16
CA ASN A 216 -40.20 8.68 -3.16
C ASN A 216 -38.95 9.24 -2.43
N VAL A 217 -37.81 9.32 -3.09
CA VAL A 217 -36.62 9.98 -2.53
C VAL A 217 -36.86 11.48 -2.48
N SER A 218 -36.52 12.09 -1.35
CA SER A 218 -36.78 13.51 -1.07
C SER A 218 -35.52 14.30 -0.78
N PHE A 219 -35.62 15.62 -0.81
CA PHE A 219 -34.56 16.54 -0.39
C PHE A 219 -34.19 16.37 1.11
N ALA A 220 -35.12 15.86 1.92
CA ALA A 220 -34.85 15.56 3.32
C ALA A 220 -33.88 14.37 3.46
N ASP A 221 -34.00 13.35 2.59
CA ASP A 221 -33.07 12.20 2.54
C ASP A 221 -31.68 12.64 2.12
N LEU A 222 -31.56 13.51 1.12
CA LEU A 222 -30.31 14.15 0.74
C LEU A 222 -29.66 14.86 1.93
N LYS A 223 -30.44 15.77 2.59
CA LYS A 223 -29.94 16.54 3.74
C LYS A 223 -29.44 15.62 4.86
N GLN A 224 -30.17 14.57 5.18
CA GLN A 224 -29.81 13.61 6.23
C GLN A 224 -28.55 12.85 5.88
N THR A 225 -28.43 12.39 4.63
CA THR A 225 -27.23 11.70 4.11
C THR A 225 -26.00 12.59 4.22
N LEU A 226 -26.08 13.83 3.78
CA LEU A 226 -24.97 14.78 3.83
C LEU A 226 -24.62 15.23 5.26
N GLN A 227 -25.61 15.33 6.14
CA GLN A 227 -25.36 15.61 7.55
C GLN A 227 -24.63 14.46 8.23
N PHE A 228 -25.00 13.21 7.96
CA PHE A 228 -24.29 12.04 8.44
C PHE A 228 -22.84 12.04 7.95
N PHE A 229 -22.63 12.21 6.64
CA PHE A 229 -21.30 12.26 6.04
C PHE A 229 -20.40 13.32 6.68
N THR A 230 -20.91 14.54 6.82
CA THR A 230 -20.12 15.65 7.37
C THR A 230 -19.78 15.45 8.85
N GLN A 231 -20.69 14.86 9.63
CA GLN A 231 -20.44 14.52 11.04
C GLN A 231 -19.38 13.44 11.18
N GLU A 232 -19.39 12.42 10.34
CA GLU A 232 -18.40 11.36 10.35
C GLU A 232 -17.01 11.86 9.90
N LEU A 233 -16.94 12.73 8.90
CA LEU A 233 -15.69 13.20 8.35
C LEU A 233 -15.05 14.35 9.16
N PHE A 234 -15.86 15.32 9.62
CA PHE A 234 -15.38 16.54 10.28
C PHE A 234 -15.74 16.59 11.79
N GLY A 235 -16.36 15.55 12.31
CA GLY A 235 -16.86 15.53 13.70
C GLY A 235 -18.16 16.34 13.86
N LYS A 236 -18.41 16.87 15.06
CA LYS A 236 -19.63 17.63 15.36
C LYS A 236 -19.64 18.99 14.65
N SER A 237 -19.97 19.01 13.38
CA SER A 237 -20.05 20.19 12.55
C SER A 237 -21.50 20.56 12.24
N LYS A 238 -21.76 21.87 12.08
CA LYS A 238 -23.03 22.37 11.55
C LYS A 238 -22.91 22.50 10.04
N ILE A 239 -23.95 22.11 9.31
CA ILE A 239 -24.04 22.34 7.87
C ILE A 239 -25.13 23.36 7.56
N ARG A 240 -24.96 24.07 6.45
CA ARG A 240 -26.03 24.86 5.81
C ARG A 240 -26.04 24.54 4.33
N LEU A 241 -27.24 24.52 3.75
CA LEU A 241 -27.44 24.40 2.32
C LEU A 241 -27.79 25.78 1.79
N ARG A 242 -27.04 26.23 0.78
CA ARG A 242 -27.35 27.49 0.05
C ARG A 242 -27.90 27.11 -1.32
N PRO A 243 -29.01 27.72 -1.77
CA PRO A 243 -29.50 27.53 -3.14
C PRO A 243 -28.40 27.81 -4.16
N SER A 244 -28.29 26.94 -5.15
CA SER A 244 -27.34 27.02 -6.27
C SER A 244 -27.99 26.49 -7.53
N TYR A 245 -27.28 26.50 -8.64
CA TYR A 245 -27.73 25.96 -9.91
C TYR A 245 -26.72 24.97 -10.48
N PHE A 246 -27.23 23.79 -10.84
CA PHE A 246 -26.50 22.80 -11.65
C PHE A 246 -27.44 22.24 -12.72
N PRO A 247 -27.01 22.07 -13.98
CA PRO A 247 -27.86 21.60 -15.08
C PRO A 247 -28.56 20.27 -14.84
N PHE A 248 -27.94 19.43 -14.05
CA PHE A 248 -28.32 18.01 -13.80
C PHE A 248 -29.13 17.82 -12.51
N THR A 249 -29.37 18.86 -11.73
CA THR A 249 -30.16 18.77 -10.47
C THR A 249 -31.11 19.98 -10.31
N GLU A 250 -32.32 19.70 -9.78
CA GLU A 250 -33.33 20.72 -9.42
C GLU A 250 -34.25 20.19 -8.30
N PRO A 251 -34.34 20.81 -7.10
CA PRO A 251 -33.53 21.94 -6.67
C PRO A 251 -32.08 21.59 -6.38
N SER A 252 -31.18 22.54 -6.59
CA SER A 252 -29.76 22.43 -6.36
C SER A 252 -29.33 23.27 -5.17
N ALA A 253 -28.27 22.82 -4.49
CA ALA A 253 -27.67 23.52 -3.37
C ALA A 253 -26.17 23.30 -3.27
N GLU A 254 -25.49 24.25 -2.69
CA GLU A 254 -24.11 24.10 -2.17
C GLU A 254 -24.14 23.85 -0.68
N VAL A 255 -23.29 22.98 -0.20
CA VAL A 255 -23.16 22.61 1.22
C VAL A 255 -21.95 23.26 1.81
N ASP A 256 -22.18 24.10 2.82
CA ASP A 256 -21.12 24.67 3.64
C ASP A 256 -21.07 23.96 5.01
N VAL A 257 -19.85 23.78 5.51
CA VAL A 257 -19.58 23.30 6.87
C VAL A 257 -19.10 24.49 7.70
N TYR A 258 -19.59 24.59 8.93
CA TYR A 258 -19.07 25.59 9.87
C TYR A 258 -17.72 25.14 10.40
N TRP A 259 -16.69 25.89 10.01
CA TRP A 259 -15.30 25.63 10.37
C TRP A 259 -14.85 26.35 11.64
N GLY A 260 -15.47 27.50 11.92
CA GLY A 260 -15.11 28.38 13.02
C GLY A 260 -14.29 29.60 12.59
N LEU A 261 -13.91 30.40 13.58
CA LEU A 261 -13.10 31.62 13.43
C LEU A 261 -12.13 31.75 14.61
N GLU A 262 -11.59 30.61 15.08
CA GLU A 262 -10.77 30.57 16.30
C GLU A 262 -9.34 31.05 16.04
N THR A 263 -8.83 30.85 14.81
CA THR A 263 -7.47 31.22 14.43
C THR A 263 -7.48 32.23 13.27
N GLU A 264 -6.36 32.94 13.08
CA GLU A 264 -6.15 33.82 11.91
C GLU A 264 -6.22 33.01 10.59
N THR A 265 -5.77 31.75 10.62
CA THR A 265 -5.87 30.83 9.49
C THR A 265 -7.32 30.54 9.16
N ASP A 266 -8.19 30.29 10.16
CA ASP A 266 -9.62 30.06 9.95
C ASP A 266 -10.30 31.28 9.34
N TYR A 267 -9.96 32.47 9.86
CA TYR A 267 -10.47 33.73 9.33
C TYR A 267 -10.11 33.90 7.86
N ARG A 268 -8.86 33.64 7.49
CA ARG A 268 -8.37 33.73 6.11
C ARG A 268 -9.01 32.68 5.19
N MET A 269 -9.14 31.42 5.65
CA MET A 269 -9.74 30.32 4.89
C MET A 269 -11.21 30.53 4.63
N THR A 270 -11.95 30.96 5.64
CA THR A 270 -13.40 31.18 5.57
C THR A 270 -13.76 32.57 5.07
N LYS A 271 -12.77 33.41 4.74
CA LYS A 271 -12.98 34.85 4.40
C LYS A 271 -13.80 35.62 5.47
N GLY A 272 -13.57 35.27 6.74
CA GLY A 272 -14.24 35.88 7.89
C GLY A 272 -15.66 35.42 8.13
N THR A 273 -16.18 34.45 7.37
CA THR A 273 -17.57 33.97 7.51
C THR A 273 -17.72 32.83 8.51
N GLY A 274 -16.64 32.10 8.78
CA GLY A 274 -16.65 30.85 9.55
C GLY A 274 -17.22 29.65 8.78
N TRP A 275 -17.59 29.81 7.50
CA TRP A 275 -18.15 28.75 6.67
C TRP A 275 -17.24 28.39 5.50
N LEU A 276 -17.15 27.10 5.21
CA LEU A 276 -16.43 26.58 4.04
C LEU A 276 -17.35 25.74 3.19
N GLU A 277 -17.43 26.08 1.93
CA GLU A 277 -18.10 25.27 0.91
C GLU A 277 -17.27 24.02 0.65
N ILE A 278 -17.93 22.84 0.70
CA ILE A 278 -17.26 21.54 0.55
C ILE A 278 -17.81 20.71 -0.61
N MET A 279 -19.08 20.92 -1.01
CA MET A 279 -19.71 20.13 -2.07
C MET A 279 -20.91 20.82 -2.69
N GLY A 280 -21.24 20.45 -3.94
CA GLY A 280 -22.53 20.70 -4.57
C GLY A 280 -23.46 19.49 -4.41
N CYS A 281 -24.77 19.71 -4.40
CA CYS A 281 -25.77 18.66 -4.31
C CYS A 281 -27.13 19.13 -4.88
N GLY A 282 -28.06 18.19 -5.08
CA GLY A 282 -29.43 18.49 -5.49
C GLY A 282 -30.24 17.22 -5.76
N MET A 283 -31.53 17.42 -6.04
CA MET A 283 -32.38 16.34 -6.56
C MET A 283 -32.06 16.17 -8.03
N VAL A 284 -31.95 14.91 -8.48
CA VAL A 284 -31.65 14.59 -9.88
C VAL A 284 -32.78 15.14 -10.77
N ASP A 285 -32.39 15.90 -11.81
CA ASP A 285 -33.35 16.43 -12.77
C ASP A 285 -34.10 15.28 -13.48
N PRO A 286 -35.44 15.34 -13.62
CA PRO A 286 -36.22 14.32 -14.32
C PRO A 286 -35.71 14.00 -15.73
N ASN A 287 -35.22 14.98 -16.48
CA ASN A 287 -34.65 14.76 -17.81
C ASN A 287 -33.40 13.86 -17.76
N VAL A 288 -32.59 13.96 -16.72
CA VAL A 288 -31.41 13.08 -16.55
C VAL A 288 -31.83 11.64 -16.32
N LEU A 289 -32.87 11.39 -15.51
CA LEU A 289 -33.43 10.06 -15.31
C LEU A 289 -33.97 9.49 -16.64
N ASP A 290 -34.79 10.26 -17.35
CA ASP A 290 -35.40 9.86 -18.61
C ASP A 290 -34.34 9.62 -19.70
N ASN A 291 -33.30 10.45 -19.80
CA ASN A 291 -32.18 10.26 -20.72
C ASN A 291 -31.43 8.94 -20.46
N CYS A 292 -31.39 8.48 -19.22
CA CYS A 292 -30.75 7.21 -18.84
C CYS A 292 -31.73 6.02 -18.82
N GLY A 293 -32.98 6.20 -19.29
CA GLY A 293 -33.98 5.13 -19.39
C GLY A 293 -34.62 4.75 -18.05
N ILE A 294 -34.64 5.67 -17.07
CA ILE A 294 -35.30 5.51 -15.77
C ILE A 294 -36.55 6.40 -15.75
N ASP A 295 -37.74 5.81 -15.51
CA ASP A 295 -39.00 6.52 -15.49
C ASP A 295 -39.03 7.56 -14.35
N SER A 296 -38.91 8.83 -14.68
CA SER A 296 -38.93 9.98 -13.73
C SER A 296 -40.25 10.19 -13.01
N LYS A 297 -41.34 9.53 -13.46
CA LYS A 297 -42.64 9.55 -12.77
C LYS A 297 -42.71 8.53 -11.64
N GLU A 298 -41.95 7.44 -11.75
CA GLU A 298 -41.91 6.37 -10.74
C GLU A 298 -40.77 6.58 -9.75
N TYR A 299 -39.62 7.08 -10.21
CA TYR A 299 -38.42 7.24 -9.43
C TYR A 299 -38.00 8.68 -9.27
N SER A 300 -37.42 8.97 -8.13
CA SER A 300 -36.71 10.21 -7.84
C SER A 300 -35.36 9.93 -7.24
N GLY A 301 -34.49 10.91 -7.20
CA GLY A 301 -33.16 10.68 -6.66
C GLY A 301 -32.47 11.97 -6.26
N PHE A 302 -31.34 11.82 -5.60
CA PHE A 302 -30.44 12.92 -5.34
C PHE A 302 -29.01 12.59 -5.76
N ALA A 303 -28.26 13.64 -6.06
CA ALA A 303 -26.83 13.55 -6.33
C ALA A 303 -26.04 14.59 -5.51
N PHE A 304 -24.78 14.31 -5.27
CA PHE A 304 -23.84 15.23 -4.64
C PHE A 304 -22.44 14.99 -5.19
N GLY A 305 -21.60 16.04 -5.15
CA GLY A 305 -20.23 15.96 -5.63
C GLY A 305 -19.26 16.80 -4.82
N MET A 306 -18.08 16.24 -4.51
CA MET A 306 -17.04 16.89 -3.71
C MET A 306 -15.65 16.65 -4.25
N GLY A 307 -14.78 17.66 -4.14
CA GLY A 307 -13.36 17.54 -4.48
C GLY A 307 -12.57 16.91 -3.34
N ILE A 308 -11.96 15.75 -3.58
CA ILE A 308 -11.14 15.04 -2.58
C ILE A 308 -9.92 15.88 -2.21
N ASP A 309 -9.28 16.51 -3.21
CA ASP A 309 -8.11 17.36 -3.02
C ASP A 309 -8.41 18.50 -2.05
N ARG A 310 -9.55 19.20 -2.24
CA ARG A 310 -9.98 20.27 -1.33
C ARG A 310 -10.20 19.77 0.09
N ILE A 311 -10.83 18.62 0.25
CA ILE A 311 -11.04 18.01 1.56
C ILE A 311 -9.69 17.63 2.19
N ALA A 312 -8.76 17.07 1.40
CA ALA A 312 -7.42 16.74 1.89
C ALA A 312 -6.64 17.99 2.34
N LEU A 313 -6.72 19.09 1.58
CA LEU A 313 -6.12 20.37 1.98
C LEU A 313 -6.66 20.85 3.33
N LEU A 314 -7.97 20.72 3.55
CA LEU A 314 -8.64 21.14 4.79
C LEU A 314 -8.24 20.24 5.98
N LEU A 315 -8.38 18.91 5.84
CA LEU A 315 -8.14 17.97 6.92
C LEU A 315 -6.67 17.94 7.36
N HIS A 316 -5.74 18.11 6.43
CA HIS A 316 -4.30 18.06 6.68
C HIS A 316 -3.62 19.43 6.71
N GLN A 317 -4.38 20.52 6.65
CA GLN A 317 -3.88 21.90 6.67
C GLN A 317 -2.80 22.18 5.60
N ILE A 318 -2.97 21.59 4.41
CA ILE A 318 -2.07 21.76 3.28
C ILE A 318 -2.43 23.09 2.59
N SER A 319 -1.45 23.97 2.39
CA SER A 319 -1.68 25.32 1.89
C SER A 319 -1.67 25.45 0.35
N ASP A 320 -1.14 24.45 -0.33
CA ASP A 320 -0.91 24.46 -1.78
C ASP A 320 -1.29 23.11 -2.41
N ILE A 321 -2.24 23.13 -3.36
CA ILE A 321 -2.74 21.92 -4.01
C ILE A 321 -1.67 21.21 -4.84
N ARG A 322 -0.66 21.94 -5.34
CA ARG A 322 0.42 21.37 -6.17
C ARG A 322 1.23 20.33 -5.44
N LEU A 323 1.38 20.46 -4.11
CA LEU A 323 2.05 19.47 -3.26
C LEU A 323 1.45 18.06 -3.37
N LEU A 324 0.15 17.98 -3.70
CA LEU A 324 -0.54 16.70 -3.90
C LEU A 324 -0.16 16.01 -5.23
N SER A 325 0.51 16.70 -6.15
CA SER A 325 0.90 16.18 -7.47
C SER A 325 2.41 16.19 -7.74
N GLU A 326 3.19 16.95 -6.97
CA GLU A 326 4.64 17.10 -7.17
C GLU A 326 5.45 15.87 -6.74
N ASN A 327 4.85 14.95 -6.00
CA ASN A 327 5.51 13.73 -5.51
C ASN A 327 6.79 13.96 -4.69
N ASP A 328 6.84 15.07 -3.94
CA ASP A 328 7.97 15.40 -3.06
C ASP A 328 8.00 14.43 -1.87
N VAL A 329 9.08 13.66 -1.75
CA VAL A 329 9.25 12.67 -0.67
C VAL A 329 9.18 13.32 0.72
N ARG A 330 9.71 14.52 0.90
CA ARG A 330 9.65 15.26 2.18
C ARG A 330 8.21 15.60 2.60
N PHE A 331 7.35 15.86 1.61
CA PHE A 331 5.91 16.06 1.84
C PHE A 331 5.24 14.72 2.21
N LEU A 332 5.48 13.68 1.42
CA LEU A 332 4.86 12.37 1.62
C LEU A 332 5.27 11.73 2.95
N GLU A 333 6.52 11.91 3.38
CA GLU A 333 7.02 11.39 4.65
C GLU A 333 6.28 11.91 5.89
N GLN A 334 5.56 13.02 5.80
CA GLN A 334 4.74 13.56 6.90
C GLN A 334 3.51 12.69 7.21
N PHE A 335 3.14 11.78 6.30
CA PHE A 335 1.97 10.89 6.43
C PHE A 335 2.31 9.46 6.87
N LYS A 336 3.54 9.20 7.36
CA LYS A 336 4.00 7.84 7.75
C LYS A 336 3.14 7.16 8.81
N SER A 337 2.43 7.90 9.64
CA SER A 337 1.54 7.37 10.69
C SER A 337 0.14 7.00 10.18
N ALA A 338 -0.19 7.32 8.94
CA ALA A 338 -1.48 7.04 8.34
C ALA A 338 -1.45 5.69 7.61
N LEU A 339 -1.38 4.59 8.36
CA LEU A 339 -1.39 3.20 7.85
C LEU A 339 -2.80 2.64 7.79
#